data_cb57087361c8974c889bfd7f058c949e
#
_entry.id   cb57087361c8974c889bfd7f058c949e
#
_cell.length_a   1.000
_cell.length_b   1.000
_cell.length_c   1.000
_cell.angle_alpha   90.00
_cell.angle_beta   90.00
_cell.angle_gamma   90.00
#
_symmetry.space_group_name_H-M   'P 1'
#
loop_
_entity.id
_entity.type
_entity.pdbx_description
1 polymer ?
#
loop_
_entity_poly.entity_id
_entity_poly.type
_entity_poly.pdbx_seq_one_letter_code
_entity_poly.pdbx_strand_id
1 'polypeptide(L)'
;MTHPIWSNIFRGFQRKASKTEVALKLVPVFENLKKRELKEIKKIVHRREFLKDEYVFKFSTPGLGMYIIIEGEIVIEGEDGTEFARLGNGDFFGETALISEDKRSASARAHSDTQVIAF
;
A
#
# COMPACT_ATOMS: atom_id res chain seq x y z
N MET A 1 -0.30 12.90 -6.02
CA MET A 1 -1.64 13.46 -6.35
C MET A 1 -2.71 12.45 -5.97
N THR A 2 -3.75 12.90 -5.30
CA THR A 2 -4.85 12.01 -4.89
C THR A 2 -5.72 11.66 -6.09
N HIS A 3 -6.01 10.38 -6.29
CA HIS A 3 -6.91 9.94 -7.33
C HIS A 3 -8.35 10.40 -7.01
N PRO A 4 -9.08 11.07 -7.92
CA PRO A 4 -10.41 11.62 -7.64
C PRO A 4 -11.42 10.57 -7.16
N ILE A 5 -11.42 9.39 -7.76
CA ILE A 5 -12.32 8.30 -7.37
C ILE A 5 -12.01 7.84 -5.95
N TRP A 6 -10.73 7.70 -5.64
CA TRP A 6 -10.28 7.33 -4.30
C TRP A 6 -10.74 8.33 -3.25
N SER A 7 -10.56 9.64 -3.51
CA SER A 7 -10.96 10.69 -2.58
C SER A 7 -12.47 10.69 -2.32
N ASN A 8 -13.27 10.46 -3.37
CA ASN A 8 -14.73 10.41 -3.25
C ASN A 8 -15.19 9.20 -2.44
N ILE A 9 -14.62 8.03 -2.72
CA ILE A 9 -14.91 6.80 -1.99
C ILE A 9 -14.55 6.98 -0.52
N PHE A 10 -13.37 7.55 -0.26
CA PHE A 10 -12.87 7.80 1.08
C PHE A 10 -13.83 8.67 1.90
N ARG A 11 -14.30 9.76 1.32
CA ARG A 11 -15.24 10.66 1.98
C ARG A 11 -16.59 10.00 2.24
N GLY A 12 -17.10 9.24 1.28
CA GLY A 12 -18.39 8.55 1.39
C GLY A 12 -18.42 7.48 2.46
N PHE A 13 -17.30 6.79 2.67
CA PHE A 13 -17.23 5.65 3.59
C PHE A 13 -16.63 5.98 4.96
N GLN A 14 -16.07 7.17 5.12
CA GLN A 14 -15.35 7.55 6.33
C GLN A 14 -16.21 7.45 7.61
N ARG A 15 -17.51 7.60 7.51
CA ARG A 15 -18.44 7.52 8.63
C ARG A 15 -18.89 6.10 8.97
N LYS A 16 -18.85 5.18 7.99
CA LYS A 16 -19.40 3.83 8.12
C LYS A 16 -18.34 2.75 8.13
N ALA A 17 -17.18 3.02 7.58
CA ALA A 17 -16.08 2.07 7.50
C ALA A 17 -14.78 2.79 7.81
N SER A 18 -13.83 2.07 8.42
CA SER A 18 -12.50 2.62 8.67
C SER A 18 -11.76 2.82 7.35
N LYS A 19 -10.72 3.67 7.38
CA LYS A 19 -9.84 3.86 6.22
C LYS A 19 -9.23 2.54 5.77
N THR A 20 -8.91 1.67 6.72
CA THR A 20 -8.37 0.35 6.44
C THR A 20 -9.35 -0.51 5.65
N GLU A 21 -10.62 -0.55 6.06
CA GLU A 21 -11.63 -1.34 5.34
C GLU A 21 -11.84 -0.85 3.91
N VAL A 22 -11.90 0.47 3.73
CA VAL A 22 -12.04 1.07 2.40
C VAL A 22 -10.85 0.69 1.52
N ALA A 23 -9.65 0.85 2.06
CA ALA A 23 -8.42 0.52 1.33
C ALA A 23 -8.37 -0.95 0.93
N LEU A 24 -8.71 -1.86 1.84
CA LEU A 24 -8.73 -3.29 1.57
C LEU A 24 -9.68 -3.66 0.43
N LYS A 25 -10.87 -3.07 0.41
CA LYS A 25 -11.87 -3.36 -0.63
C LYS A 25 -11.46 -2.90 -2.02
N LEU A 26 -10.54 -1.94 -2.11
CA LEU A 26 -10.09 -1.41 -3.39
C LEU A 26 -8.99 -2.26 -4.04
N VAL A 27 -8.40 -3.19 -3.29
CA VAL A 27 -7.42 -4.11 -3.84
C VAL A 27 -8.14 -5.29 -4.49
N PRO A 28 -7.89 -5.59 -5.78
CA PRO A 28 -8.63 -6.64 -6.50
C PRO A 28 -8.69 -7.98 -5.79
N VAL A 29 -7.63 -8.39 -5.13
CA VAL A 29 -7.57 -9.68 -4.42
C VAL A 29 -8.55 -9.75 -3.24
N PHE A 30 -9.00 -8.59 -2.74
CA PHE A 30 -9.89 -8.50 -1.59
C PHE A 30 -11.30 -8.03 -1.94
N GLU A 31 -11.60 -7.74 -3.21
CA GLU A 31 -12.86 -7.12 -3.62
C GLU A 31 -14.09 -7.95 -3.29
N ASN A 32 -13.97 -9.26 -3.24
CA ASN A 32 -15.08 -10.17 -2.98
C ASN A 32 -15.15 -10.64 -1.53
N LEU A 33 -14.39 -10.05 -0.64
CA LEU A 33 -14.40 -10.44 0.76
C LEU A 33 -15.68 -10.02 1.48
N LYS A 34 -16.19 -10.94 2.29
CA LYS A 34 -17.32 -10.68 3.17
C LYS A 34 -16.87 -9.85 4.37
N LYS A 35 -17.84 -9.20 5.03
CA LYS A 35 -17.59 -8.35 6.19
C LYS A 35 -16.76 -9.05 7.28
N ARG A 36 -17.07 -10.30 7.59
CA ARG A 36 -16.34 -11.06 8.62
C ARG A 36 -14.91 -11.39 8.20
N GLU A 37 -14.68 -11.61 6.89
CA GLU A 37 -13.36 -11.90 6.35
C GLU A 37 -12.49 -10.65 6.38
N LEU A 38 -13.04 -9.49 6.06
CA LEU A 38 -12.36 -8.21 6.21
C LEU A 38 -11.97 -7.96 7.66
N LYS A 39 -12.86 -8.31 8.60
CA LYS A 39 -12.61 -8.16 10.02
C LYS A 39 -11.41 -8.98 10.48
N GLU A 40 -11.26 -10.19 9.95
CA GLU A 40 -10.11 -11.05 10.25
C GLU A 40 -8.82 -10.46 9.67
N ILE A 41 -8.87 -9.96 8.43
CA ILE A 41 -7.70 -9.33 7.80
C ILE A 41 -7.27 -8.08 8.57
N LYS A 42 -8.20 -7.27 9.05
CA LYS A 42 -7.90 -6.09 9.84
C LYS A 42 -7.09 -6.39 11.11
N LYS A 43 -7.18 -7.59 11.64
CA LYS A 43 -6.41 -7.99 12.82
C LYS A 43 -4.93 -8.19 12.54
N ILE A 44 -4.58 -8.45 11.28
CA ILE A 44 -3.20 -8.75 10.89
C ILE A 44 -2.53 -7.63 10.11
N VAL A 45 -3.25 -6.57 9.79
CA VAL A 45 -2.67 -5.42 9.08
C VAL A 45 -2.23 -4.35 10.06
N HIS A 46 -1.22 -3.59 9.67
CA HIS A 46 -0.65 -2.53 10.48
C HIS A 46 -0.60 -1.23 9.70
N ARG A 47 -0.96 -0.14 10.35
CA ARG A 47 -0.76 1.20 9.77
C ARG A 47 0.67 1.62 10.06
N ARG A 48 1.34 2.13 9.03
CA ARG A 48 2.71 2.63 9.15
C ARG A 48 2.83 3.96 8.46
N GLU A 49 3.74 4.78 8.95
CA GLU A 49 4.06 6.07 8.38
C GLU A 49 5.52 6.10 7.94
N PHE A 50 5.74 6.72 6.78
CA PHE A 50 7.08 6.96 6.25
C PHE A 50 7.23 8.44 5.96
N LEU A 51 8.29 9.02 6.44
CA LEU A 51 8.60 10.41 6.13
C LEU A 51 9.20 10.50 4.73
N LYS A 52 9.12 11.68 4.14
CA LYS A 52 9.72 11.92 2.83
C LYS A 52 11.16 11.39 2.78
N ASP A 53 11.46 10.68 1.70
CA ASP A 53 12.74 10.06 1.40
C ASP A 53 13.09 8.80 2.22
N GLU A 54 12.24 8.38 3.15
CA GLU A 54 12.43 7.10 3.82
C GLU A 54 12.07 5.94 2.87
N TYR A 55 12.82 4.84 3.00
CA TYR A 55 12.56 3.62 2.23
C TYR A 55 11.58 2.73 2.97
N VAL A 56 10.56 2.24 2.24
CA VAL A 56 9.68 1.20 2.75
C VAL A 56 10.40 -0.14 2.69
N PHE A 57 11.07 -0.40 1.56
CA PHE A 57 12.01 -1.51 1.41
C PHE A 57 13.03 -1.16 0.34
N LYS A 58 14.15 -1.88 0.36
CA LYS A 58 15.23 -1.66 -0.60
C LYS A 58 15.42 -2.86 -1.51
N PHE A 59 15.93 -2.58 -2.71
CA PHE A 59 16.34 -3.60 -3.68
C PHE A 59 17.15 -4.71 -3.01
N SER A 60 16.87 -5.93 -3.41
CA SER A 60 17.58 -7.14 -2.96
C SER A 60 17.39 -7.53 -1.49
N THR A 61 16.58 -6.81 -0.72
CA THR A 61 16.22 -7.24 0.64
C THR A 61 15.12 -8.29 0.57
N PRO A 62 14.98 -9.15 1.61
CA PRO A 62 13.92 -10.13 1.63
C PRO A 62 12.55 -9.47 1.50
N GLY A 63 11.71 -10.01 0.62
CA GLY A 63 10.37 -9.49 0.39
C GLY A 63 9.38 -10.08 1.38
N LEU A 64 8.87 -9.25 2.29
CA LEU A 64 7.87 -9.65 3.26
C LEU A 64 6.71 -8.67 3.21
N GLY A 65 5.53 -9.18 2.85
CA GLY A 65 4.31 -8.40 2.91
C GLY A 65 4.04 -7.51 1.73
N MET A 66 2.85 -6.97 1.74
CA MET A 66 2.30 -6.07 0.75
C MET A 66 1.89 -4.77 1.45
N TYR A 67 1.81 -3.68 0.68
CA TYR A 67 1.45 -2.36 1.20
C TYR A 67 0.37 -1.72 0.34
N ILE A 68 -0.53 -0.99 1.00
CA ILE A 68 -1.54 -0.17 0.32
C ILE A 68 -1.35 1.27 0.79
N ILE A 69 -1.28 2.20 -0.15
CA ILE A 69 -1.10 3.62 0.17
C ILE A 69 -2.45 4.21 0.59
N ILE A 70 -2.53 4.69 1.82
CA ILE A 70 -3.70 5.43 2.30
C ILE A 70 -3.60 6.87 1.83
N GLU A 71 -2.45 7.50 2.04
CA GLU A 71 -2.22 8.90 1.71
C GLU A 71 -0.73 9.12 1.48
N GLY A 72 -0.41 9.77 0.38
CA GLY A 72 0.96 10.11 0.02
C GLY A 72 1.38 9.58 -1.33
N GLU A 73 2.67 9.42 -1.51
CA GLU A 73 3.26 9.03 -2.78
C GLU A 73 4.48 8.15 -2.58
N ILE A 74 4.54 7.04 -3.30
CA ILE A 74 5.67 6.11 -3.26
C ILE A 74 6.30 6.04 -4.65
N VAL A 75 7.61 6.11 -4.71
CA VAL A 75 8.38 5.92 -5.93
C VAL A 75 8.99 4.53 -5.89
N ILE A 76 8.76 3.76 -6.95
CA ILE A 76 9.40 2.47 -7.16
C ILE A 76 10.62 2.71 -8.05
N GLU A 77 11.79 2.35 -7.56
CA GLU A 77 13.03 2.64 -8.26
C GLU A 77 13.97 1.43 -8.28
N GLY A 78 14.81 1.37 -9.31
CA GLY A 78 15.82 0.32 -9.45
C GLY A 78 17.01 0.55 -8.53
N GLU A 79 17.95 -0.38 -8.57
CA GLU A 79 19.18 -0.32 -7.77
C GLU A 79 19.98 0.96 -8.03
N ASP A 80 19.98 1.42 -9.28
CA ASP A 80 20.71 2.63 -9.70
C ASP A 80 19.92 3.92 -9.46
N GLY A 81 18.73 3.84 -8.85
CA GLY A 81 17.88 5.00 -8.60
C GLY A 81 16.95 5.37 -9.76
N THR A 82 16.93 4.58 -10.84
CA THR A 82 16.01 4.81 -11.96
C THR A 82 14.56 4.64 -11.49
N GLU A 83 13.73 5.66 -11.69
CA GLU A 83 12.32 5.59 -11.32
C GLU A 83 11.55 4.73 -12.31
N PHE A 84 10.94 3.65 -11.81
CA PHE A 84 10.12 2.74 -12.62
C PHE A 84 8.63 3.11 -12.58
N ALA A 85 8.15 3.59 -11.44
CA ALA A 85 6.76 3.91 -11.24
C ALA A 85 6.58 4.87 -10.10
N ARG A 86 5.47 5.60 -10.12
CA ARG A 86 5.09 6.48 -9.04
C ARG A 86 3.66 6.15 -8.65
N LEU A 87 3.45 5.81 -7.37
CA LEU A 87 2.20 5.31 -6.85
C LEU A 87 1.59 6.32 -5.88
N GLY A 88 0.28 6.41 -5.87
CA GLY A 88 -0.45 7.34 -5.00
C GLY A 88 -1.53 6.65 -4.19
N ASN A 89 -2.42 7.44 -3.62
CA ASN A 89 -3.50 6.96 -2.76
C ASN A 89 -4.31 5.85 -3.44
N GLY A 90 -4.51 4.75 -2.72
CA GLY A 90 -5.27 3.60 -3.21
C GLY A 90 -4.45 2.58 -3.96
N ASP A 91 -3.23 2.91 -4.34
CA ASP A 91 -2.36 1.97 -5.03
C ASP A 91 -1.73 1.00 -4.02
N PHE A 92 -1.40 -0.19 -4.51
CA PHE A 92 -0.72 -1.20 -3.71
C PHE A 92 0.60 -1.59 -4.37
N PHE A 93 1.51 -2.10 -3.56
CA PHE A 93 2.83 -2.52 -4.04
C PHE A 93 3.41 -3.59 -3.12
N GLY A 94 4.40 -4.30 -3.63
CA GLY A 94 5.03 -5.38 -2.89
C GLY A 94 4.21 -6.68 -2.88
N GLU A 95 3.16 -6.77 -3.69
CA GLU A 95 2.23 -7.90 -3.70
C GLU A 95 2.89 -9.22 -4.10
N THR A 96 3.96 -9.18 -4.86
CA THR A 96 4.69 -10.40 -5.23
C THR A 96 5.23 -11.15 -4.03
N ALA A 97 5.50 -10.45 -2.93
CA ALA A 97 5.98 -11.07 -1.70
C ALA A 97 4.95 -11.99 -1.04
N LEU A 98 3.66 -11.87 -1.40
CA LEU A 98 2.61 -12.73 -0.86
C LEU A 98 2.58 -14.11 -1.50
N ILE A 99 3.15 -14.25 -2.70
CA ILE A 99 3.14 -15.50 -3.47
C ILE A 99 4.55 -16.00 -3.79
N SER A 100 5.57 -15.21 -3.45
CA SER A 100 6.96 -15.53 -3.71
C SER A 100 7.81 -15.00 -2.57
N GLU A 101 8.78 -15.79 -2.12
CA GLU A 101 9.74 -15.40 -1.09
C GLU A 101 11.00 -14.77 -1.70
N ASP A 102 10.95 -14.44 -2.98
CA ASP A 102 12.07 -13.82 -3.68
C ASP A 102 12.42 -12.45 -3.09
N LYS A 103 13.68 -12.07 -3.27
CA LYS A 103 14.15 -10.75 -2.87
C LYS A 103 13.44 -9.66 -3.67
N ARG A 104 13.31 -8.49 -3.06
CA ARG A 104 12.72 -7.32 -3.73
C ARG A 104 13.50 -6.99 -5.01
N SER A 105 12.77 -6.86 -6.12
CA SER A 105 13.34 -6.52 -7.43
C SER A 105 13.52 -5.02 -7.62
N ALA A 106 13.04 -4.22 -6.69
CA ALA A 106 13.13 -2.77 -6.71
C ALA A 106 13.06 -2.22 -5.30
N SER A 107 13.38 -0.94 -5.15
CA SER A 107 13.21 -0.21 -3.91
C SER A 107 11.89 0.57 -3.93
N ALA A 108 11.27 0.75 -2.78
CA ALA A 108 10.12 1.63 -2.63
C ALA A 108 10.49 2.74 -1.64
N ARG A 109 10.43 3.99 -2.10
CA ARG A 109 10.81 5.16 -1.32
C ARG A 109 9.65 6.13 -1.23
N ALA A 110 9.43 6.70 -0.06
CA ALA A 110 8.41 7.73 0.13
C ALA A 110 8.86 9.03 -0.57
N HIS A 111 8.08 9.48 -1.54
CA HIS A 111 8.34 10.74 -2.24
C HIS A 111 7.81 11.93 -1.44
N SER A 112 6.86 11.68 -0.57
CA SER A 112 6.30 12.63 0.39
C SER A 112 6.02 11.86 1.67
N ASP A 113 5.62 12.55 2.73
CA ASP A 113 5.16 11.87 3.94
C ASP A 113 3.97 11.00 3.56
N THR A 114 4.05 9.71 3.88
CA THR A 114 3.11 8.71 3.36
C THR A 114 2.61 7.80 4.47
N GLN A 115 1.31 7.54 4.45
CA GLN A 115 0.68 6.56 5.32
C GLN A 115 0.30 5.34 4.50
N VAL A 116 0.63 4.17 5.01
CA VAL A 116 0.34 2.90 4.34
C VAL A 116 -0.28 1.91 5.31
N ILE A 117 -0.92 0.90 4.75
CA ILE A 117 -1.33 -0.31 5.47
C ILE A 117 -0.36 -1.40 5.05
N ALA A 118 0.25 -2.05 6.03
CA ALA A 118 1.18 -3.15 5.80
C ALA A 118 0.53 -4.48 6.17
N PHE A 119 0.77 -5.47 5.31
CA PHE A 119 0.27 -6.84 5.52
C PHE A 119 1.43 -7.77 5.83
#